data_c5f1e31168e8167b0225856de695a813
#
_entry.id   c5f1e31168e8167b0225856de695a813
#
_cell.length_a   1.000
_cell.length_b   1.000
_cell.length_c   1.000
_cell.angle_alpha   90.00
_cell.angle_beta   90.00
_cell.angle_gamma   90.00
#
_symmetry.space_group_name_H-M   'P 1'
#
loop_
_entity.id
_entity.type
_entity.pdbx_description
1 polymer ?
#
loop_
_entity_poly.entity_id
_entity_poly.type
_entity_poly.pdbx_seq_one_letter_code
_entity_poly.pdbx_strand_id
1 'polypeptide(L)'
;DLFELNEAFAAVVLRYMQAFNIDHDKINVAGGAIAMGHPLGATGAMILGTVLDELERRDQNIALVTLCIGAGMGTATIIERV
;
A
#
# COMPACT_ATOMS: atom_id res chain seq x y z
N ASP A 1 -1.13 -11.08 3.45
CA ASP A 1 -2.28 -11.24 2.54
C ASP A 1 -2.35 -10.13 1.50
N LEU A 2 -2.24 -8.88 1.92
CA LEU A 2 -2.28 -7.74 1.00
C LEU A 2 -1.11 -6.80 1.24
N PHE A 3 -0.74 -6.07 0.20
CA PHE A 3 0.28 -5.02 0.24
C PHE A 3 -0.35 -3.71 -0.22
N GLU A 4 -0.05 -2.64 0.48
CA GLU A 4 -0.47 -1.31 0.10
C GLU A 4 0.76 -0.41 0.09
N LEU A 5 1.19 0.01 -1.09
CA LEU A 5 2.34 0.90 -1.27
C LEU A 5 1.85 2.20 -1.89
N ASN A 6 2.19 3.32 -1.30
CA ASN A 6 1.84 4.60 -1.91
C ASN A 6 2.45 4.68 -3.32
N GLU A 7 1.59 4.90 -4.30
CA GLU A 7 1.94 4.95 -5.71
C GLU A 7 2.45 6.34 -6.08
N ALA A 8 3.59 6.73 -5.48
CA ALA A 8 4.22 8.01 -5.77
C ALA A 8 4.64 8.10 -7.23
N PHE A 9 5.15 7.00 -7.78
CA PHE A 9 5.47 6.79 -9.18
C PHE A 9 5.23 5.34 -9.53
N ALA A 10 4.82 5.06 -10.77
CA ALA A 10 4.62 3.68 -11.23
C ALA A 10 5.90 2.83 -11.07
N ALA A 11 7.06 3.42 -11.32
CA ALA A 11 8.35 2.73 -11.19
C ALA A 11 8.60 2.22 -9.76
N VAL A 12 8.13 2.94 -8.75
CA VAL A 12 8.29 2.55 -7.35
C VAL A 12 7.52 1.25 -7.07
N VAL A 13 6.28 1.18 -7.54
CA VAL A 13 5.44 -0.01 -7.35
C VAL A 13 6.02 -1.20 -8.08
N LEU A 14 6.46 -1.01 -9.32
CA LEU A 14 7.05 -2.07 -10.13
C LEU A 14 8.32 -2.61 -9.48
N ARG A 15 9.19 -1.73 -8.99
CA ARG A 15 10.43 -2.14 -8.31
C ARG A 15 10.14 -2.88 -7.01
N TYR A 16 9.15 -2.43 -6.25
CA TYR A 16 8.71 -3.08 -5.02
C TYR A 16 8.23 -4.51 -5.31
N MET A 17 7.41 -4.66 -6.34
CA MET A 17 6.94 -5.98 -6.76
C MET A 17 8.09 -6.90 -7.16
N GLN A 18 9.08 -6.39 -7.89
CA GLN A 18 10.27 -7.16 -8.27
C GLN A 18 11.10 -7.56 -7.05
N ALA A 19 11.34 -6.61 -6.13
CA ALA A 19 12.20 -6.84 -4.98
C ALA A 19 11.63 -7.91 -4.03
N PHE A 20 10.32 -7.95 -3.88
CA PHE A 20 9.64 -8.87 -2.96
C PHE A 20 8.88 -10.00 -3.65
N ASN A 21 8.98 -10.08 -4.97
CA ASN A 21 8.29 -11.11 -5.76
C ASN A 21 6.79 -11.15 -5.46
N ILE A 22 6.14 -9.99 -5.55
CA ILE A 22 4.72 -9.83 -5.25
C ILE A 22 3.91 -9.85 -6.53
N ASP A 23 2.83 -10.63 -6.55
CA ASP A 23 1.89 -10.64 -7.66
C ASP A 23 1.05 -9.35 -7.67
N HIS A 24 0.74 -8.87 -8.87
CA HIS A 24 -0.02 -7.62 -9.06
C HIS A 24 -1.39 -7.66 -8.38
N ASP A 25 -2.01 -8.82 -8.26
CA ASP A 25 -3.33 -8.97 -7.64
C ASP A 25 -3.32 -8.90 -6.11
N LYS A 26 -2.15 -8.73 -5.49
CA LYS A 26 -1.99 -8.60 -4.04
C LYS A 26 -1.55 -7.21 -3.58
N ILE A 27 -1.27 -6.32 -4.52
CA ILE A 27 -0.78 -4.97 -4.20
C ILE A 27 -1.73 -3.91 -4.73
N ASN A 28 -2.03 -2.92 -3.90
CA ASN A 28 -2.88 -1.78 -4.27
C ASN A 28 -4.17 -2.23 -4.96
N VAL A 29 -4.83 -3.17 -4.36
CA VAL A 29 -5.96 -3.89 -4.98
C VAL A 29 -7.18 -3.00 -5.23
N ALA A 30 -7.30 -1.88 -4.54
CA ALA A 30 -8.36 -0.90 -4.74
C ALA A 30 -7.91 0.29 -5.61
N GLY A 31 -6.74 0.19 -6.24
CA GLY A 31 -6.12 1.28 -6.99
C GLY A 31 -5.11 2.04 -6.15
N GLY A 32 -4.40 2.98 -6.74
CA GLY A 32 -3.34 3.72 -6.08
C GLY A 32 -3.38 5.21 -6.36
N ALA A 33 -2.34 5.93 -5.92
CA ALA A 33 -2.28 7.38 -5.98
C ALA A 33 -2.27 7.96 -7.40
N ILE A 34 -1.82 7.20 -8.40
CA ILE A 34 -1.89 7.63 -9.79
C ILE A 34 -3.35 7.88 -10.19
N ALA A 35 -4.26 7.03 -9.71
CA ALA A 35 -5.69 7.17 -9.97
C ALA A 35 -6.39 8.11 -8.99
N MET A 36 -6.00 8.08 -7.71
CA MET A 36 -6.76 8.71 -6.62
C MET A 36 -6.12 9.94 -6.02
N GLY A 37 -4.86 10.21 -6.35
CA GLY A 37 -4.13 11.36 -5.81
C GLY A 37 -3.33 11.05 -4.55
N HIS A 38 -2.49 12.00 -4.16
CA HIS A 38 -1.59 11.85 -3.03
C HIS A 38 -1.57 13.14 -2.18
N PRO A 39 -2.58 13.35 -1.33
CA PRO A 39 -2.57 14.44 -0.35
C PRO A 39 -1.58 14.10 0.78
N LEU A 40 -0.41 14.71 0.77
CA LEU A 40 0.76 14.32 1.58
C LEU A 40 0.43 14.07 3.06
N GLY A 41 -0.34 14.96 3.68
CA GLY A 41 -0.67 14.84 5.10
C GLY A 41 -1.73 13.79 5.43
N ALA A 42 -2.41 13.24 4.42
CA ALA A 42 -3.53 12.31 4.61
C ALA A 42 -3.28 10.93 4.03
N THR A 43 -2.35 10.78 3.08
CA THR A 43 -2.17 9.53 2.31
C THR A 43 -1.91 8.33 3.21
N GLY A 44 -1.10 8.46 4.26
CA GLY A 44 -0.83 7.37 5.18
C GLY A 44 -2.11 6.80 5.79
N ALA A 45 -2.98 7.68 6.29
CA ALA A 45 -4.27 7.28 6.84
C ALA A 45 -5.20 6.71 5.76
N MET A 46 -5.20 7.29 4.57
CA MET A 46 -6.03 6.84 3.45
C MET A 46 -5.69 5.40 3.03
N ILE A 47 -4.41 5.10 2.80
CA ILE A 47 -4.00 3.77 2.35
C ILE A 47 -4.16 2.73 3.46
N LEU A 48 -3.96 3.11 4.72
CA LEU A 48 -4.22 2.25 5.86
C LEU A 48 -5.71 1.87 5.91
N GLY A 49 -6.60 2.86 5.82
CA GLY A 49 -8.04 2.63 5.80
C GLY A 49 -8.50 1.81 4.60
N THR A 50 -7.95 2.12 3.42
CA THR A 50 -8.27 1.39 2.19
C THR A 50 -7.93 -0.10 2.31
N VAL A 51 -6.72 -0.41 2.78
CA VAL A 51 -6.31 -1.81 2.89
C VAL A 51 -7.05 -2.55 3.99
N LEU A 52 -7.42 -1.85 5.07
CA LEU A 52 -8.25 -2.44 6.12
C LEU A 52 -9.63 -2.84 5.58
N ASP A 53 -10.27 -1.96 4.82
CA ASP A 53 -11.55 -2.26 4.19
C ASP A 53 -11.43 -3.46 3.23
N GLU A 54 -10.34 -3.55 2.48
CA GLU A 54 -10.11 -4.68 1.58
C GLU A 54 -9.86 -5.99 2.34
N LEU A 55 -9.15 -5.94 3.48
CA LEU A 55 -8.98 -7.11 4.33
C LEU A 55 -10.33 -7.61 4.84
N GLU A 56 -11.21 -6.70 5.28
CA GLU A 56 -12.54 -7.06 5.73
C GLU A 56 -13.39 -7.64 4.60
N ARG A 57 -13.39 -6.99 3.44
CA ARG A 57 -14.16 -7.44 2.27
C ARG A 57 -13.72 -8.82 1.77
N ARG A 58 -12.43 -9.12 1.86
CA ARG A 58 -11.83 -10.38 1.38
C ARG A 58 -11.70 -11.44 2.44
N ASP A 59 -12.10 -11.13 3.69
CA ASP A 59 -11.92 -12.02 4.85
C ASP A 59 -10.46 -12.45 5.01
N GLN A 60 -9.55 -11.50 4.85
CA GLN A 60 -8.11 -11.69 5.04
C GLN A 60 -7.66 -10.95 6.31
N ASN A 61 -6.44 -11.19 6.78
CA ASN A 61 -6.06 -10.79 8.13
C ASN A 61 -4.89 -9.82 8.20
N ILE A 62 -3.90 -9.93 7.33
CA ILE A 62 -2.62 -9.22 7.48
C ILE A 62 -2.33 -8.39 6.24
N ALA A 63 -1.89 -7.16 6.43
CA ALA A 63 -1.43 -6.30 5.36
C ALA A 63 -0.15 -5.57 5.75
N LEU A 64 0.68 -5.28 4.76
CA LEU A 64 1.85 -4.42 4.88
C LEU A 64 1.56 -3.10 4.16
N VAL A 65 1.66 -2.01 4.89
CA VAL A 65 1.43 -0.65 4.39
C VAL A 65 2.77 0.08 4.33
N THR A 66 3.12 0.59 3.16
CA THR A 66 4.43 1.21 2.93
C THR A 66 4.27 2.52 2.17
N LEU A 67 5.01 3.53 2.57
CA LEU A 67 5.14 4.76 1.79
C LEU A 67 6.47 5.44 2.07
N CYS A 68 6.94 6.25 1.11
CA CYS A 68 8.15 7.03 1.29
C CYS A 68 7.88 8.26 2.16
N ILE A 69 8.91 8.70 2.87
CA ILE A 69 8.85 9.91 3.71
C ILE A 69 9.50 11.09 2.99
N GLY A 70 10.57 10.82 2.28
CA GLY A 70 11.45 11.80 1.64
C GLY A 70 12.90 11.52 2.00
N ALA A 71 13.83 12.17 1.32
CA ALA A 71 15.27 12.03 1.57
C ALA A 71 15.76 10.58 1.59
N GLY A 72 15.18 9.72 0.78
CA GLY A 72 15.55 8.29 0.71
C GLY A 72 15.01 7.43 1.84
N MET A 73 14.12 7.97 2.68
CA MET A 73 13.52 7.24 3.80
C MET A 73 12.12 6.73 3.45
N GLY A 74 11.67 5.71 4.19
CA GLY A 74 10.33 5.17 4.05
C GLY A 74 9.82 4.61 5.37
N THR A 75 8.52 4.32 5.41
CA THR A 75 7.88 3.62 6.53
C THR A 75 7.27 2.32 6.05
N ALA A 76 7.20 1.35 6.93
CA ALA A 76 6.50 0.10 6.69
C ALA A 76 5.76 -0.29 7.97
N THR A 77 4.47 -0.55 7.84
CA THR A 77 3.61 -0.90 8.97
C THR A 77 2.85 -2.17 8.65
N ILE A 78 2.94 -3.15 9.54
CA ILE A 78 2.14 -4.37 9.42
C ILE A 78 0.90 -4.18 10.28
N ILE A 79 -0.27 -4.43 9.69
CA ILE A 79 -1.53 -4.43 10.41
C ILE A 79 -2.15 -5.81 10.39
N GLU A 80 -2.86 -6.13 11.45
CA GLU A 80 -3.58 -7.39 11.58
C GLU A 80 -5.02 -7.11 11.99
N ARG A 81 -5.95 -7.74 11.30
CA ARG A 81 -7.37 -7.64 11.64
C ARG A 81 -7.64 -8.52 12.87
N VAL A 82 -8.35 -8.00 13.85
CA VAL A 82 -8.69 -8.71 15.08
C VAL A 82 -10.14 -9.16 15.14
#